data_6654227b5e2b429ed0bdb416fb045655
#
_entry.id   6654227b5e2b429ed0bdb416fb045655
#
_cell.length_a   1.000
_cell.length_b   1.000
_cell.length_c   1.000
_cell.angle_alpha   90.00
_cell.angle_beta   90.00
_cell.angle_gamma   90.00
#
_symmetry.space_group_name_H-M   'P 1'
#
loop_
_entity.id
_entity.type
_entity.pdbx_description
1 polymer ?
#
loop_
_entity_poly.entity_id
_entity_poly.type
_entity_poly.pdbx_seq_one_letter_code
_entity_poly.pdbx_strand_id
1 'polypeptide(L)'
;LMSVGETPVNTLTVQSPEVAIAQKTLRQVCREIQAEGWSYNTENEYPIELDTNNQCIVPNNVLQMDLNIFQHGKDYDVVRRSDNGISKVYDRKGHTFTFENCSKLFFDMIWMIDFEDLPQPFKDYITARAARIASNRMVNNPQSAKLLEADEAFARAIALEYDAKQADHNIFSDFNYHQDANTTYRPFKVLRRM
;
A
#
# COMPACT_ATOMS: atom_id res chain seq x y z
N LEU A 1 -15.10 -14.33 12.45
CA LEU A 1 -16.26 -15.19 12.73
C LEU A 1 -16.93 -14.85 14.06
N MET A 2 -16.17 -14.60 15.13
CA MET A 2 -16.74 -14.23 16.45
C MET A 2 -17.66 -13.00 16.38
N SER A 3 -17.35 -11.99 15.56
CA SER A 3 -18.19 -10.80 15.37
C SER A 3 -19.57 -11.07 14.73
N VAL A 4 -19.75 -12.27 14.20
CA VAL A 4 -20.98 -12.74 13.55
C VAL A 4 -21.73 -13.76 14.43
N GLY A 5 -21.14 -14.14 15.57
CA GLY A 5 -21.69 -15.17 16.47
C GLY A 5 -21.33 -16.60 16.06
N GLU A 6 -20.46 -16.77 15.07
CA GLU A 6 -19.98 -18.07 14.64
C GLU A 6 -18.77 -18.53 15.45
N THR A 7 -18.63 -19.83 15.63
CA THR A 7 -17.49 -20.41 16.32
C THR A 7 -16.20 -20.23 15.52
N PRO A 8 -15.06 -19.94 16.20
CA PRO A 8 -13.76 -19.90 15.52
C PRO A 8 -13.44 -21.26 14.90
N VAL A 9 -12.88 -21.24 13.68
CA VAL A 9 -12.42 -22.46 13.01
C VAL A 9 -10.93 -22.65 13.25
N ASN A 10 -10.51 -23.88 13.51
CA ASN A 10 -9.11 -24.22 13.75
C ASN A 10 -8.27 -24.36 12.46
N THR A 11 -8.94 -24.50 11.31
CA THR A 11 -8.29 -24.64 10.01
C THR A 11 -9.02 -23.84 8.94
N LEU A 12 -8.28 -23.21 8.05
CA LEU A 12 -8.84 -22.43 6.92
C LEU A 12 -9.38 -23.31 5.77
N THR A 13 -9.26 -24.63 5.90
CA THR A 13 -9.77 -25.60 4.92
C THR A 13 -11.26 -25.91 5.08
N VAL A 14 -11.90 -25.37 6.13
CA VAL A 14 -13.36 -25.52 6.33
C VAL A 14 -14.10 -24.72 5.26
N GLN A 15 -14.85 -25.42 4.40
CA GLN A 15 -15.58 -24.85 3.27
C GLN A 15 -16.96 -24.30 3.68
N SER A 16 -17.07 -23.60 4.82
CA SER A 16 -18.33 -22.90 5.09
C SER A 16 -18.36 -21.59 4.30
N PRO A 17 -19.53 -21.18 3.78
CA PRO A 17 -19.69 -19.92 3.07
C PRO A 17 -19.23 -18.72 3.89
N GLU A 18 -19.45 -18.73 5.21
CA GLU A 18 -19.09 -17.67 6.15
C GLU A 18 -17.58 -17.53 6.26
N VAL A 19 -16.85 -18.65 6.33
CA VAL A 19 -15.38 -18.67 6.34
C VAL A 19 -14.83 -18.11 5.03
N ALA A 20 -15.39 -18.49 3.89
CA ALA A 20 -14.97 -17.99 2.59
C ALA A 20 -15.20 -16.48 2.45
N ILE A 21 -16.34 -15.96 2.92
CA ILE A 21 -16.63 -14.52 2.96
C ILE A 21 -15.65 -13.79 3.87
N ALA A 22 -15.40 -14.32 5.08
CA ALA A 22 -14.47 -13.71 6.03
C ALA A 22 -13.04 -13.65 5.47
N GLN A 23 -12.54 -14.73 4.89
CA GLN A 23 -11.21 -14.77 4.26
C GLN A 23 -11.09 -13.79 3.09
N LYS A 24 -12.07 -13.78 2.20
CA LYS A 24 -12.08 -12.86 1.06
C LYS A 24 -12.10 -11.41 1.53
N THR A 25 -12.90 -11.10 2.55
CA THR A 25 -12.98 -9.77 3.13
C THR A 25 -11.67 -9.37 3.79
N LEU A 26 -11.04 -10.28 4.56
CA LEU A 26 -9.74 -10.01 5.20
C LEU A 26 -8.66 -9.69 4.16
N ARG A 27 -8.55 -10.50 3.10
CA ARG A 27 -7.58 -10.26 2.01
C ARG A 27 -7.84 -8.94 1.28
N GLN A 28 -9.10 -8.60 1.04
CA GLN A 28 -9.49 -7.33 0.42
C GLN A 28 -9.07 -6.16 1.29
N VAL A 29 -9.44 -6.17 2.57
CA VAL A 29 -9.13 -5.09 3.52
C VAL A 29 -7.62 -4.97 3.75
N CYS A 30 -6.91 -6.09 3.85
CA CYS A 30 -5.45 -6.11 3.97
C CYS A 30 -4.79 -5.35 2.81
N ARG A 31 -5.25 -5.58 1.58
CA ARG A 31 -4.74 -4.88 0.40
C ARG A 31 -5.12 -3.39 0.39
N GLU A 32 -6.36 -3.06 0.76
CA GLU A 32 -6.85 -1.67 0.81
C GLU A 32 -6.06 -0.83 1.81
N ILE A 33 -5.86 -1.34 3.03
CA ILE A 33 -5.13 -0.64 4.09
C ILE A 33 -3.66 -0.48 3.73
N GLN A 34 -3.00 -1.50 3.22
CA GLN A 34 -1.60 -1.41 2.82
C GLN A 34 -1.38 -0.48 1.64
N ALA A 35 -2.36 -0.35 0.74
CA ALA A 35 -2.30 0.59 -0.38
C ALA A 35 -2.39 2.07 0.05
N GLU A 36 -2.77 2.37 1.29
CA GLU A 36 -2.72 3.73 1.84
C GLU A 36 -1.26 4.26 1.92
N GLY A 37 -0.26 3.37 1.98
CA GLY A 37 1.16 3.71 2.08
C GLY A 37 1.55 4.12 3.50
N TRP A 38 2.14 3.19 4.23
CA TRP A 38 2.58 3.36 5.61
C TRP A 38 4.10 3.29 5.67
N SER A 39 4.71 3.78 6.73
CA SER A 39 6.17 3.79 6.88
C SER A 39 6.80 2.40 6.74
N TYR A 40 6.11 1.35 7.20
CA TYR A 40 6.63 -0.01 7.16
C TYR A 40 6.63 -0.66 5.76
N ASN A 41 5.81 -0.17 4.81
CA ASN A 41 5.68 -0.75 3.47
C ASN A 41 5.94 0.23 2.32
N THR A 42 6.45 1.42 2.64
CA THR A 42 6.84 2.44 1.65
C THR A 42 8.35 2.51 1.56
N GLU A 43 8.89 2.39 0.37
CA GLU A 43 10.31 2.56 0.08
C GLU A 43 10.49 3.64 -0.98
N ASN A 44 11.36 4.60 -0.70
CA ASN A 44 11.71 5.66 -1.61
C ASN A 44 12.99 5.28 -2.36
N GLU A 45 13.10 5.73 -3.62
CA GLU A 45 14.28 5.52 -4.46
C GLU A 45 14.67 4.04 -4.64
N TYR A 46 13.68 3.14 -4.63
CA TYR A 46 13.94 1.71 -4.83
C TYR A 46 14.41 1.44 -6.25
N PRO A 47 15.61 0.84 -6.44
CA PRO A 47 16.15 0.55 -7.77
C PRO A 47 15.52 -0.72 -8.36
N ILE A 48 14.98 -0.64 -9.56
CA ILE A 48 14.62 -1.81 -10.38
C ILE A 48 15.56 -1.85 -11.57
N GLU A 49 16.28 -2.96 -11.70
CA GLU A 49 17.15 -3.23 -12.85
C GLU A 49 16.32 -3.57 -14.08
N LEU A 50 16.81 -3.15 -15.24
CA LEU A 50 16.20 -3.49 -16.52
C LEU A 50 16.60 -4.92 -16.91
N ASP A 51 15.70 -5.61 -17.60
CA ASP A 51 15.99 -6.93 -18.17
C ASP A 51 16.91 -6.85 -19.40
N THR A 52 17.24 -8.00 -19.99
CA THR A 52 18.08 -8.09 -21.19
C THR A 52 17.52 -7.38 -22.41
N ASN A 53 16.23 -7.04 -22.40
CA ASN A 53 15.53 -6.33 -23.45
C ASN A 53 15.34 -4.84 -23.11
N ASN A 54 16.05 -4.34 -22.10
CA ASN A 54 15.92 -2.99 -21.55
C ASN A 54 14.48 -2.66 -21.09
N GLN A 55 13.76 -3.64 -20.55
CA GLN A 55 12.41 -3.49 -20.02
C GLN A 55 12.43 -3.56 -18.50
N CYS A 56 11.60 -2.76 -17.85
CA CYS A 56 11.44 -2.77 -16.41
C CYS A 56 10.24 -3.64 -16.02
N ILE A 57 10.52 -4.79 -15.38
CA ILE A 57 9.50 -5.73 -14.89
C ILE A 57 9.11 -5.34 -13.47
N VAL A 58 7.81 -5.14 -13.24
CA VAL A 58 7.28 -4.75 -11.92
C VAL A 58 7.02 -6.00 -11.09
N PRO A 59 7.56 -6.11 -9.87
CA PRO A 59 7.26 -7.21 -8.96
C PRO A 59 5.76 -7.34 -8.65
N ASN A 60 5.29 -8.57 -8.45
CA ASN A 60 3.85 -8.84 -8.26
C ASN A 60 3.28 -8.30 -6.96
N ASN A 61 4.14 -8.11 -5.95
CA ASN A 61 3.78 -7.60 -4.63
C ASN A 61 3.84 -6.07 -4.51
N VAL A 62 3.97 -5.35 -5.63
CA VAL A 62 3.90 -3.89 -5.65
C VAL A 62 2.45 -3.45 -5.73
N LEU A 63 2.00 -2.65 -4.77
CA LEU A 63 0.66 -2.06 -4.74
C LEU A 63 0.61 -0.77 -5.55
N GLN A 64 1.56 0.14 -5.29
CA GLN A 64 1.71 1.41 -6.00
C GLN A 64 3.18 1.65 -6.30
N MET A 65 3.43 2.40 -7.37
CA MET A 65 4.76 2.82 -7.75
C MET A 65 4.69 4.15 -8.50
N ASP A 66 5.66 5.01 -8.25
CA ASP A 66 5.86 6.24 -9.00
C ASP A 66 7.35 6.42 -9.31
N LEU A 67 7.65 7.01 -10.47
CA LEU A 67 9.04 7.25 -10.85
C LEU A 67 9.64 8.37 -10.02
N ASN A 68 10.80 8.12 -9.43
CA ASN A 68 11.47 9.14 -8.64
C ASN A 68 11.99 10.28 -9.53
N ILE A 69 11.38 11.46 -9.39
CA ILE A 69 11.66 12.63 -10.22
C ILE A 69 13.07 13.19 -9.97
N PHE A 70 13.64 12.97 -8.77
CA PHE A 70 14.96 13.49 -8.43
C PHE A 70 16.07 12.74 -9.15
N GLN A 71 15.88 11.43 -9.37
CA GLN A 71 16.86 10.58 -10.07
C GLN A 71 16.72 10.65 -11.60
N HIS A 72 15.50 10.77 -12.10
CA HIS A 72 15.22 10.72 -13.55
C HIS A 72 14.73 12.04 -14.16
N GLY A 73 14.48 13.06 -13.33
CA GLY A 73 13.99 14.35 -13.80
C GLY A 73 12.65 14.22 -14.50
N LYS A 74 12.54 14.84 -15.68
CA LYS A 74 11.35 14.77 -16.54
C LYS A 74 11.60 13.94 -17.82
N ASP A 75 12.60 13.09 -17.82
CA ASP A 75 13.01 12.35 -19.00
C ASP A 75 11.95 11.33 -19.42
N TYR A 76 11.33 10.68 -18.46
CA TYR A 76 10.30 9.67 -18.66
C TYR A 76 8.97 10.09 -18.02
N ASP A 77 7.87 9.62 -18.59
CA ASP A 77 6.52 9.68 -18.02
C ASP A 77 5.95 8.26 -17.98
N VAL A 78 6.12 7.60 -16.85
CA VAL A 78 5.90 6.16 -16.74
C VAL A 78 4.56 5.79 -16.12
N VAL A 79 4.02 4.66 -16.57
CA VAL A 79 2.85 4.01 -15.98
C VAL A 79 3.05 2.52 -15.96
N ARG A 80 2.41 1.84 -15.01
CA ARG A 80 2.34 0.39 -14.97
C ARG A 80 1.34 -0.12 -16.01
N ARG A 81 1.77 -1.02 -16.88
CA ARG A 81 0.92 -1.73 -17.85
C ARG A 81 1.22 -3.22 -17.84
N SER A 82 0.22 -4.03 -18.22
CA SER A 82 0.42 -5.46 -18.46
C SER A 82 0.71 -5.69 -19.95
N ASP A 83 1.76 -6.44 -20.22
CA ASP A 83 2.10 -6.92 -21.55
C ASP A 83 2.25 -8.45 -21.48
N ASN A 84 1.41 -9.19 -22.21
CA ASN A 84 1.35 -10.65 -22.20
C ASN A 84 1.24 -11.28 -20.79
N GLY A 85 0.49 -10.64 -19.88
CA GLY A 85 0.31 -11.09 -18.50
C GLY A 85 1.43 -10.68 -17.53
N ILE A 86 2.52 -10.10 -18.02
CA ILE A 86 3.63 -9.59 -17.22
C ILE A 86 3.41 -8.11 -16.96
N SER A 87 3.52 -7.70 -15.70
CA SER A 87 3.43 -6.28 -15.31
C SER A 87 4.75 -5.59 -15.62
N LYS A 88 4.71 -4.57 -16.48
CA LYS A 88 5.89 -3.82 -16.92
C LYS A 88 5.65 -2.32 -16.78
N VAL A 89 6.74 -1.57 -16.73
CA VAL A 89 6.73 -0.11 -16.83
C VAL A 89 6.64 0.29 -18.29
N TYR A 90 5.76 1.25 -18.60
CA TYR A 90 5.57 1.80 -19.93
C TYR A 90 5.82 3.30 -19.89
N ASP A 91 6.69 3.80 -20.76
CA ASP A 91 6.90 5.23 -20.95
C ASP A 91 5.82 5.80 -21.89
N ARG A 92 4.99 6.71 -21.36
CA ARG A 92 3.95 7.39 -22.14
C ARG A 92 4.53 8.44 -23.10
N LYS A 93 5.69 8.99 -22.78
CA LYS A 93 6.35 10.01 -23.59
C LYS A 93 7.03 9.40 -24.79
N GLY A 94 7.74 8.29 -24.59
CA GLY A 94 8.41 7.53 -25.68
C GLY A 94 7.49 6.52 -26.36
N HIS A 95 6.28 6.27 -25.84
CA HIS A 95 5.35 5.24 -26.32
C HIS A 95 5.97 3.84 -26.40
N THR A 96 6.83 3.48 -25.45
CA THR A 96 7.60 2.24 -25.45
C THR A 96 7.67 1.58 -24.07
N PHE A 97 7.98 0.29 -24.03
CA PHE A 97 8.36 -0.45 -22.82
C PHE A 97 9.88 -0.48 -22.61
N THR A 98 10.68 0.00 -23.56
CA THR A 98 12.15 -0.06 -23.53
C THR A 98 12.77 1.27 -23.09
N PHE A 99 13.82 1.20 -22.27
CA PHE A 99 14.54 2.33 -21.69
C PHE A 99 16.01 2.25 -22.11
N GLU A 100 16.43 3.06 -23.09
CA GLU A 100 17.74 2.90 -23.75
C GLU A 100 18.92 3.55 -23.01
N ASN A 101 18.69 4.56 -22.18
CA ASN A 101 19.74 5.38 -21.61
C ASN A 101 20.01 5.14 -20.11
N CYS A 102 19.48 4.04 -19.55
CA CYS A 102 19.68 3.70 -18.16
C CYS A 102 19.78 2.19 -17.96
N SER A 103 20.49 1.76 -16.93
CA SER A 103 20.56 0.35 -16.54
C SER A 103 19.53 -0.02 -15.47
N LYS A 104 19.02 0.99 -14.75
CA LYS A 104 18.03 0.84 -13.69
C LYS A 104 17.13 2.08 -13.60
N LEU A 105 15.93 1.89 -13.10
CA LEU A 105 14.99 2.96 -12.80
C LEU A 105 14.74 2.99 -11.29
N PHE A 106 14.60 4.19 -10.73
CA PHE A 106 14.33 4.38 -9.31
C PHE A 106 12.88 4.78 -9.10
N PHE A 107 12.22 4.10 -8.16
CA PHE A 107 10.79 4.29 -7.89
C PHE A 107 10.55 4.52 -6.40
N ASP A 108 9.55 5.32 -6.13
CA ASP A 108 8.90 5.38 -4.82
C ASP A 108 7.79 4.33 -4.83
N MET A 109 7.87 3.33 -3.94
CA MET A 109 7.06 2.11 -4.02
C MET A 109 6.31 1.84 -2.73
N ILE A 110 5.09 1.30 -2.89
CA ILE A 110 4.31 0.74 -1.79
C ILE A 110 4.18 -0.76 -2.02
N TRP A 111 4.64 -1.52 -1.04
CA TRP A 111 4.68 -2.98 -1.11
C TRP A 111 3.48 -3.63 -0.44
N MET A 112 3.05 -4.75 -1.00
CA MET A 112 2.17 -5.70 -0.32
C MET A 112 3.02 -6.66 0.51
N ILE A 113 2.82 -6.63 1.81
CA ILE A 113 3.46 -7.53 2.79
C ILE A 113 2.43 -8.56 3.22
N ASP A 114 2.85 -9.80 3.44
CA ASP A 114 1.96 -10.85 3.91
C ASP A 114 1.42 -10.51 5.30
N PHE A 115 0.16 -10.88 5.56
CA PHE A 115 -0.54 -10.51 6.81
C PHE A 115 0.23 -10.94 8.06
N GLU A 116 0.90 -12.10 8.02
CA GLU A 116 1.68 -12.65 9.14
C GLU A 116 2.92 -11.81 9.49
N ASP A 117 3.44 -11.06 8.52
CA ASP A 117 4.67 -10.26 8.65
C ASP A 117 4.39 -8.78 9.00
N LEU A 118 3.11 -8.39 9.07
CA LEU A 118 2.73 -7.03 9.40
C LEU A 118 3.02 -6.69 10.87
N PRO A 119 3.31 -5.42 11.20
CA PRO A 119 3.33 -4.95 12.58
C PRO A 119 1.97 -5.15 13.26
N GLN A 120 1.98 -5.51 14.55
CA GLN A 120 0.77 -5.89 15.27
C GLN A 120 -0.36 -4.84 15.22
N PRO A 121 -0.10 -3.52 15.37
CA PRO A 121 -1.17 -2.52 15.28
C PRO A 121 -1.93 -2.54 13.94
N PHE A 122 -1.25 -2.88 12.85
CA PHE A 122 -1.89 -3.01 11.53
C PHE A 122 -2.68 -4.30 11.39
N LYS A 123 -2.20 -5.41 11.97
CA LYS A 123 -2.99 -6.66 12.05
C LYS A 123 -4.30 -6.42 12.78
N ASP A 124 -4.25 -5.71 13.90
CA ASP A 124 -5.43 -5.39 14.71
C ASP A 124 -6.40 -4.48 13.96
N TYR A 125 -5.90 -3.43 13.30
CA TYR A 125 -6.70 -2.53 12.48
C TYR A 125 -7.34 -3.24 11.28
N ILE A 126 -6.58 -4.04 10.53
CA ILE A 126 -7.08 -4.83 9.41
C ILE A 126 -8.17 -5.80 9.88
N THR A 127 -7.94 -6.47 11.01
CA THR A 127 -8.89 -7.42 11.59
C THR A 127 -10.19 -6.74 12.03
N ALA A 128 -10.11 -5.60 12.72
CA ALA A 128 -11.27 -4.83 13.15
C ALA A 128 -12.12 -4.35 11.95
N ARG A 129 -11.48 -3.78 10.93
CA ARG A 129 -12.15 -3.34 9.70
C ARG A 129 -12.77 -4.50 8.93
N ALA A 130 -12.03 -5.60 8.79
CA ALA A 130 -12.54 -6.80 8.13
C ALA A 130 -13.73 -7.42 8.88
N ALA A 131 -13.69 -7.44 10.22
CA ALA A 131 -14.76 -7.92 11.07
C ALA A 131 -16.04 -7.09 10.89
N ARG A 132 -15.95 -5.75 10.88
CA ARG A 132 -17.08 -4.86 10.62
C ARG A 132 -17.70 -5.11 9.24
N ILE A 133 -16.88 -5.16 8.20
CA ILE A 133 -17.36 -5.37 6.83
C ILE A 133 -17.99 -6.76 6.67
N ALA A 134 -17.36 -7.80 7.23
CA ALA A 134 -17.88 -9.16 7.19
C ALA A 134 -19.22 -9.27 7.96
N SER A 135 -19.31 -8.68 9.16
CA SER A 135 -20.55 -8.65 9.95
C SER A 135 -21.70 -7.96 9.19
N ASN A 136 -21.43 -6.83 8.56
CA ASN A 136 -22.44 -6.14 7.76
C ASN A 136 -22.92 -6.97 6.55
N ARG A 137 -22.02 -7.75 5.93
CA ARG A 137 -22.35 -8.61 4.79
C ARG A 137 -23.16 -9.87 5.20
N MET A 138 -22.95 -10.37 6.41
CA MET A 138 -23.52 -11.65 6.86
C MET A 138 -24.76 -11.48 7.74
N VAL A 139 -24.75 -10.52 8.66
CA VAL A 139 -25.82 -10.40 9.69
C VAL A 139 -26.63 -9.12 9.57
N ASN A 140 -26.02 -8.03 9.09
CA ASN A 140 -26.65 -6.71 8.93
C ASN A 140 -27.37 -6.20 10.20
N ASN A 141 -26.72 -6.32 11.38
CA ASN A 141 -27.26 -5.81 12.64
C ASN A 141 -26.73 -4.39 12.92
N PRO A 142 -27.60 -3.35 12.98
CA PRO A 142 -27.17 -1.98 13.17
C PRO A 142 -26.51 -1.70 14.53
N GLN A 143 -26.86 -2.46 15.58
CA GLN A 143 -26.26 -2.28 16.91
C GLN A 143 -24.84 -2.81 16.93
N SER A 144 -24.61 -4.03 16.40
CA SER A 144 -23.29 -4.61 16.26
C SER A 144 -22.39 -3.77 15.33
N ALA A 145 -22.96 -3.21 14.27
CA ALA A 145 -22.22 -2.36 13.33
C ALA A 145 -21.62 -1.13 14.01
N LYS A 146 -22.37 -0.46 14.91
CA LYS A 146 -21.85 0.71 15.66
C LYS A 146 -20.71 0.37 16.62
N LEU A 147 -20.79 -0.78 17.29
CA LEU A 147 -19.75 -1.26 18.19
C LEU A 147 -18.47 -1.56 17.40
N LEU A 148 -18.59 -2.31 16.30
CA LEU A 148 -17.46 -2.64 15.43
C LEU A 148 -16.85 -1.41 14.74
N GLU A 149 -17.66 -0.37 14.48
CA GLU A 149 -17.14 0.92 13.97
C GLU A 149 -16.27 1.65 15.02
N ALA A 150 -16.69 1.62 16.29
CA ALA A 150 -15.88 2.18 17.38
C ALA A 150 -14.57 1.40 17.57
N ASP A 151 -14.60 0.07 17.50
CA ASP A 151 -13.42 -0.79 17.59
C ASP A 151 -12.45 -0.52 16.41
N GLU A 152 -12.96 -0.37 15.19
CA GLU A 152 -12.16 -0.02 14.02
C GLU A 152 -11.52 1.36 14.18
N ALA A 153 -12.27 2.37 14.63
CA ALA A 153 -11.75 3.72 14.84
C ALA A 153 -10.63 3.74 15.88
N PHE A 154 -10.78 2.98 16.97
CA PHE A 154 -9.77 2.84 18.00
C PHE A 154 -8.51 2.14 17.48
N ALA A 155 -8.67 1.02 16.77
CA ALA A 155 -7.55 0.28 16.17
C ALA A 155 -6.80 1.14 15.12
N ARG A 156 -7.53 1.93 14.31
CA ARG A 156 -6.94 2.88 13.36
C ARG A 156 -6.11 3.95 14.07
N ALA A 157 -6.60 4.50 15.19
CA ALA A 157 -5.87 5.50 15.95
C ALA A 157 -4.53 4.95 16.48
N ILE A 158 -4.52 3.71 16.97
CA ILE A 158 -3.30 3.03 17.43
C ILE A 158 -2.33 2.80 16.27
N ALA A 159 -2.84 2.38 15.11
CA ALA A 159 -2.00 2.16 13.92
C ALA A 159 -1.36 3.47 13.43
N LEU A 160 -2.11 4.58 13.42
CA LEU A 160 -1.59 5.91 13.08
C LEU A 160 -0.54 6.40 14.08
N GLU A 161 -0.76 6.18 15.38
CA GLU A 161 0.23 6.53 16.41
C GLU A 161 1.52 5.71 16.25
N TYR A 162 1.39 4.42 15.94
CA TYR A 162 2.54 3.57 15.66
C TYR A 162 3.31 4.05 14.44
N ASP A 163 2.62 4.32 13.34
CA ASP A 163 3.22 4.80 12.09
C ASP A 163 3.95 6.13 12.29
N ALA A 164 3.32 7.09 12.98
CA ALA A 164 3.93 8.39 13.29
C ALA A 164 5.21 8.27 14.12
N LYS A 165 5.28 7.28 15.02
CA LYS A 165 6.47 6.98 15.82
C LYS A 165 7.59 6.32 14.99
N GLN A 166 7.22 5.47 14.02
CA GLN A 166 8.19 4.79 13.16
C GLN A 166 8.76 5.71 12.09
N ALA A 167 7.94 6.59 11.55
CA ALA A 167 8.31 7.47 10.45
C ALA A 167 9.25 8.62 10.88
N ASP A 168 9.49 8.82 12.19
CA ASP A 168 10.36 9.88 12.75
C ASP A 168 10.13 11.26 12.10
N HIS A 169 8.87 11.59 11.77
CA HIS A 169 8.52 12.83 11.13
C HIS A 169 8.89 14.04 12.02
N ASN A 170 10.04 14.63 11.72
CA ASN A 170 10.48 15.84 12.37
C ASN A 170 10.34 17.03 11.41
N ILE A 171 9.43 17.94 11.71
CA ILE A 171 9.20 19.17 10.93
C ILE A 171 10.46 20.02 10.76
N PHE A 172 11.43 19.87 11.67
CA PHE A 172 12.65 20.68 11.70
C PHE A 172 13.89 19.97 11.10
N SER A 173 13.90 18.64 10.96
CA SER A 173 15.06 17.89 10.42
C SER A 173 15.14 17.91 8.90
N ASP A 174 14.06 18.25 8.23
CA ASP A 174 13.92 18.22 6.76
C ASP A 174 14.74 19.31 6.02
N PHE A 175 15.39 20.21 6.75
CA PHE A 175 16.16 21.29 6.11
C PHE A 175 17.56 20.88 5.67
N ASN A 176 18.12 19.76 6.14
CA ASN A 176 19.53 19.44 5.94
C ASN A 176 19.88 18.06 5.34
N TYR A 177 18.94 17.12 5.23
CA TYR A 177 19.26 15.81 4.68
C TYR A 177 18.15 15.29 3.78
N HIS A 178 18.49 15.13 2.51
CA HIS A 178 17.68 14.58 1.41
C HIS A 178 16.33 15.27 1.18
N GLN A 179 16.20 15.71 -0.05
CA GLN A 179 15.00 16.33 -0.61
C GLN A 179 13.84 15.32 -0.69
N ASP A 180 13.44 14.76 0.45
CA ASP A 180 12.30 13.86 0.50
C ASP A 180 11.05 14.58 0.01
N ALA A 181 10.52 14.06 -1.09
CA ALA A 181 9.38 14.61 -1.79
C ALA A 181 8.09 14.59 -0.96
N ASN A 182 8.11 13.92 0.19
CA ASN A 182 6.95 13.74 1.07
C ASN A 182 6.73 14.86 2.10
N THR A 183 7.55 15.89 2.13
CA THR A 183 7.23 17.04 2.97
C THR A 183 6.10 17.85 2.36
N THR A 184 4.95 17.64 2.91
CA THR A 184 3.63 17.98 2.40
C THR A 184 3.35 19.49 2.29
N TYR A 185 4.23 20.36 2.76
CA TYR A 185 4.01 21.81 2.69
C TYR A 185 5.26 22.56 2.27
N ARG A 186 5.44 22.72 0.96
CA ARG A 186 6.42 23.67 0.41
C ARG A 186 5.71 24.74 -0.42
N PRO A 187 5.26 25.84 0.20
CA PRO A 187 4.52 26.89 -0.48
C PRO A 187 5.32 27.52 -1.65
N PHE A 188 6.65 27.47 -1.60
CA PHE A 188 7.53 28.00 -2.64
C PHE A 188 7.72 27.09 -3.88
N LYS A 189 7.35 25.78 -3.81
CA LYS A 189 7.41 24.91 -5.00
C LYS A 189 6.33 25.23 -6.04
N VAL A 190 5.22 25.83 -5.62
CA VAL A 190 4.13 26.24 -6.52
C VAL A 190 4.58 27.38 -7.44
N LEU A 191 5.49 28.23 -6.99
CA LEU A 191 6.02 29.38 -7.75
C LEU A 191 7.12 29.02 -8.76
N ARG A 192 7.68 27.80 -8.70
CA ARG A 192 8.71 27.32 -9.67
C ARG A 192 8.14 26.64 -10.91
N ARG A 193 6.83 26.60 -11.07
CA ARG A 193 6.15 26.02 -12.25
C ARG A 193 5.77 27.06 -13.31
N MET A 194 6.32 28.28 -13.23
CA MET A 194 6.26 29.24 -14.30
C MET A 194 7.56 29.25 -15.11
#